data_10037ede9db0875ca19ba40138bf439b
#
_entry.id   10037ede9db0875ca19ba40138bf439b
#
_cell.length_a   1.000
_cell.length_b   1.000
_cell.length_c   1.000
_cell.angle_alpha   90.00
_cell.angle_beta   90.00
_cell.angle_gamma   90.00
#
_symmetry.space_group_name_H-M   'P 1'
#
loop_
_entity.id
_entity.type
_entity.pdbx_description
1 polymer ?
#
loop_
_entity_poly.entity_id
_entity_poly.type
_entity_poly.pdbx_seq_one_letter_code
_entity_poly.pdbx_strand_id
1 'polypeptide(L)'
;LLWRTLPGVQKVLVGVSSLVAACYFPFAQAYGAPNFNTLLALHSTNMEESTEILTIFPWYSYLVGLFIFALGVIAIRRKKESEKARWNTFDSLCLVFSVATFFVAPMQNLAWGGVFKLKDTGYPVFRFAKDVIVNNNEVIEEQERMAKLSGMKDTWTVTAVKPKYQTYVVVIGESARRDALGAFGGHWNNTPFASSVNGLI
;
A
#
# COMPACT_ATOMS: atom_id res chain seq x y z
N LEU A 1 30.22 -2.30 6.32
CA LEU A 1 30.67 -3.70 6.28
C LEU A 1 30.34 -4.34 4.92
N LEU A 2 29.10 -4.37 4.48
CA LEU A 2 28.64 -4.91 3.18
C LEU A 2 29.37 -4.27 1.98
N TRP A 3 29.78 -2.99 2.07
CA TRP A 3 30.56 -2.31 1.01
C TRP A 3 31.90 -2.95 0.71
N ARG A 4 32.50 -3.56 1.71
CA ARG A 4 33.85 -4.16 1.59
C ARG A 4 33.84 -5.61 1.16
N THR A 5 32.83 -6.36 1.62
CA THR A 5 32.77 -7.82 1.44
C THR A 5 32.05 -8.25 0.16
N LEU A 6 30.99 -7.54 -0.23
CA LEU A 6 30.14 -7.90 -1.38
C LEU A 6 29.70 -6.67 -2.20
N PRO A 7 30.61 -6.04 -2.96
CA PRO A 7 30.29 -4.82 -3.70
C PRO A 7 29.21 -5.01 -4.77
N GLY A 8 29.08 -6.23 -5.32
CA GLY A 8 28.03 -6.59 -6.26
C GLY A 8 26.64 -6.59 -5.63
N VAL A 9 26.51 -7.26 -4.49
CA VAL A 9 25.23 -7.37 -3.74
C VAL A 9 24.74 -5.99 -3.33
N GLN A 10 25.63 -5.12 -2.88
CA GLN A 10 25.27 -3.77 -2.50
C GLN A 10 24.74 -2.95 -3.69
N LYS A 11 25.40 -3.01 -4.86
CA LYS A 11 24.91 -2.33 -6.06
C LYS A 11 23.50 -2.80 -6.44
N VAL A 12 23.25 -4.10 -6.35
CA VAL A 12 21.93 -4.67 -6.60
C VAL A 12 20.92 -4.15 -5.57
N LEU A 13 21.27 -4.19 -4.29
CA LEU A 13 20.36 -3.70 -3.23
C LEU A 13 20.03 -2.21 -3.39
N VAL A 14 21.03 -1.37 -3.64
CA VAL A 14 20.81 0.07 -3.88
C VAL A 14 19.99 0.29 -5.14
N GLY A 15 20.27 -0.44 -6.23
CA GLY A 15 19.53 -0.33 -7.49
C GLY A 15 18.07 -0.72 -7.32
N VAL A 16 17.81 -1.88 -6.74
CA VAL A 16 16.44 -2.37 -6.51
C VAL A 16 15.70 -1.43 -5.55
N SER A 17 16.32 -1.05 -4.42
CA SER A 17 15.69 -0.16 -3.44
C SER A 17 15.36 1.21 -4.02
N SER A 18 16.26 1.79 -4.81
CA SER A 18 16.01 3.09 -5.45
C SER A 18 14.96 3.01 -6.55
N LEU A 19 14.90 1.91 -7.30
CA LEU A 19 13.87 1.68 -8.30
C LEU A 19 12.49 1.54 -7.66
N VAL A 20 12.38 0.68 -6.64
CA VAL A 20 11.13 0.47 -5.91
C VAL A 20 10.67 1.77 -5.25
N ALA A 21 11.57 2.51 -4.59
CA ALA A 21 11.25 3.78 -3.96
C ALA A 21 10.79 4.83 -4.99
N ALA A 22 11.44 4.91 -6.16
CA ALA A 22 11.07 5.82 -7.23
C ALA A 22 9.67 5.52 -7.81
N CYS A 23 9.41 4.25 -8.11
CA CYS A 23 8.12 3.83 -8.66
C CYS A 23 6.98 3.94 -7.64
N TYR A 24 7.25 3.67 -6.37
CA TYR A 24 6.23 3.69 -5.33
C TYR A 24 5.97 5.10 -4.77
N PHE A 25 6.86 6.05 -4.97
CA PHE A 25 6.77 7.39 -4.37
C PHE A 25 5.44 8.12 -4.67
N PRO A 26 4.92 8.17 -5.92
CA PRO A 26 3.63 8.77 -6.21
C PRO A 26 2.48 8.12 -5.43
N PHE A 27 2.48 6.80 -5.33
CA PHE A 27 1.49 6.04 -4.58
C PHE A 27 1.61 6.27 -3.07
N ALA A 28 2.85 6.33 -2.55
CA ALA A 28 3.10 6.58 -1.14
C ALA A 28 2.56 7.93 -0.65
N GLN A 29 2.59 8.95 -1.50
CA GLN A 29 2.01 10.27 -1.18
C GLN A 29 0.49 10.23 -1.03
N ALA A 30 -0.21 9.46 -1.87
CA ALA A 30 -1.66 9.40 -1.87
C ALA A 30 -2.21 8.35 -0.89
N TYR A 31 -1.57 7.20 -0.81
CA TYR A 31 -2.10 6.01 -0.11
C TYR A 31 -1.23 5.55 1.08
N GLY A 32 -0.07 6.15 1.29
CA GLY A 32 0.83 5.77 2.37
C GLY A 32 1.57 4.46 2.11
N ALA A 33 1.82 3.70 3.18
CA ALA A 33 2.46 2.37 3.09
C ALA A 33 1.49 1.33 2.47
N PRO A 34 2.02 0.28 1.81
CA PRO A 34 1.20 -0.80 1.29
C PRO A 34 0.33 -1.40 2.41
N ASN A 35 -0.97 -1.44 2.20
CA ASN A 35 -1.93 -2.01 3.12
C ASN A 35 -2.93 -2.89 2.37
N PHE A 36 -3.76 -3.62 3.10
CA PHE A 36 -4.76 -4.53 2.55
C PHE A 36 -5.63 -3.88 1.47
N ASN A 37 -6.18 -2.70 1.74
CA ASN A 37 -7.07 -2.01 0.79
C ASN A 37 -6.34 -1.58 -0.49
N THR A 38 -5.10 -1.11 -0.37
CA THR A 38 -4.28 -0.72 -1.53
C THR A 38 -3.98 -1.92 -2.42
N LEU A 39 -3.67 -3.07 -1.83
CA LEU A 39 -3.39 -4.30 -2.58
C LEU A 39 -4.67 -4.93 -3.12
N LEU A 40 -5.78 -4.89 -2.39
CA LEU A 40 -7.07 -5.32 -2.89
C LEU A 40 -7.51 -4.51 -4.11
N ALA A 41 -7.37 -3.19 -4.04
CA ALA A 41 -7.63 -2.31 -5.18
C ALA A 41 -6.73 -2.67 -6.37
N LEU A 42 -5.43 -2.89 -6.15
CA LEU A 42 -4.50 -3.29 -7.21
C LEU A 42 -4.91 -4.61 -7.89
N HIS A 43 -5.40 -5.59 -7.12
CA HIS A 43 -5.87 -6.87 -7.65
C HIS A 43 -7.17 -6.76 -8.45
N SER A 44 -8.01 -5.77 -8.15
CA SER A 44 -9.30 -5.54 -8.83
C SER A 44 -9.22 -4.49 -9.94
N THR A 45 -8.13 -3.75 -10.06
CA THR A 45 -7.93 -2.68 -11.05
C THR A 45 -7.65 -3.26 -12.45
N ASN A 46 -8.33 -2.73 -13.45
CA ASN A 46 -8.09 -3.04 -14.86
C ASN A 46 -7.08 -2.06 -15.51
N MET A 47 -6.74 -2.28 -16.79
CA MET A 47 -5.73 -1.44 -17.48
C MET A 47 -6.20 0.01 -17.69
N GLU A 48 -7.50 0.23 -17.89
CA GLU A 48 -8.06 1.57 -18.08
C GLU A 48 -7.99 2.37 -16.78
N GLU A 49 -8.44 1.78 -15.68
CA GLU A 49 -8.33 2.37 -14.34
C GLU A 49 -6.87 2.61 -13.92
N SER A 50 -5.96 1.69 -14.28
CA SER A 50 -4.53 1.85 -13.99
C SER A 50 -3.94 3.09 -14.67
N THR A 51 -4.33 3.36 -15.92
CA THR A 51 -3.88 4.55 -16.63
C THR A 51 -4.50 5.83 -16.05
N GLU A 52 -5.77 5.78 -15.65
CA GLU A 52 -6.44 6.90 -15.00
C GLU A 52 -5.78 7.25 -13.66
N ILE A 53 -5.49 6.27 -12.81
CA ILE A 53 -4.79 6.47 -11.54
C ILE A 53 -3.45 7.17 -11.74
N LEU A 54 -2.68 6.82 -12.77
CA LEU A 54 -1.42 7.50 -13.06
C LEU A 54 -1.59 8.97 -13.43
N THR A 55 -2.73 9.38 -13.97
CA THR A 55 -3.01 10.80 -14.28
C THR A 55 -3.43 11.63 -13.07
N ILE A 56 -3.91 11.00 -12.00
CA ILE A 56 -4.35 11.66 -10.76
C ILE A 56 -3.16 12.20 -9.97
N PHE A 57 -2.01 11.55 -10.04
CA PHE A 57 -0.84 11.98 -9.28
C PHE A 57 -0.27 13.29 -9.81
N PRO A 58 0.13 14.21 -8.91
CA PRO A 58 0.78 15.45 -9.31
C PRO A 58 2.09 15.17 -10.08
N TRP A 59 2.34 15.89 -11.17
CA TRP A 59 3.52 15.70 -12.02
C TRP A 59 4.86 15.78 -11.25
N TYR A 60 4.94 16.60 -10.20
CA TYR A 60 6.13 16.70 -9.36
C TYR A 60 6.47 15.41 -8.61
N SER A 61 5.48 14.55 -8.32
CA SER A 61 5.72 13.24 -7.69
C SER A 61 6.61 12.35 -8.56
N TYR A 62 6.40 12.40 -9.87
CA TYR A 62 7.22 11.69 -10.85
C TYR A 62 8.64 12.26 -10.92
N LEU A 63 8.80 13.58 -10.83
CA LEU A 63 10.12 14.21 -10.78
C LEU A 63 10.90 13.81 -9.52
N VAL A 64 10.24 13.77 -8.37
CA VAL A 64 10.86 13.31 -7.12
C VAL A 64 11.25 11.83 -7.23
N GLY A 65 10.39 10.98 -7.79
CA GLY A 65 10.71 9.60 -8.07
C GLY A 65 11.93 9.46 -8.97
N LEU A 66 11.99 10.21 -10.07
CA LEU A 66 13.15 10.23 -10.97
C LEU A 66 14.42 10.70 -10.25
N PHE A 67 14.32 11.71 -9.41
CA PHE A 67 15.45 12.20 -8.60
C PHE A 67 15.96 11.12 -7.64
N ILE A 68 15.07 10.39 -6.95
CA ILE A 68 15.44 9.26 -6.08
C ILE A 68 16.19 8.20 -6.89
N PHE A 69 15.68 7.84 -8.06
CA PHE A 69 16.34 6.88 -8.94
C PHE A 69 17.73 7.36 -9.39
N ALA A 70 17.83 8.61 -9.80
CA ALA A 70 19.09 9.21 -10.20
C ALA A 70 20.13 9.18 -9.08
N LEU A 71 19.74 9.48 -7.84
CA LEU A 71 20.63 9.35 -6.67
C LEU A 71 21.11 7.92 -6.48
N GLY A 72 20.23 6.93 -6.67
CA GLY A 72 20.60 5.51 -6.63
C GLY A 72 21.63 5.14 -7.70
N VAL A 73 21.43 5.59 -8.94
CA VAL A 73 22.36 5.39 -10.05
C VAL A 73 23.71 6.06 -9.79
N ILE A 74 23.72 7.28 -9.28
CA ILE A 74 24.95 8.00 -8.91
C ILE A 74 25.69 7.23 -7.82
N ALA A 75 24.98 6.75 -6.79
CA ALA A 75 25.57 5.97 -5.72
C ALA A 75 26.22 4.67 -6.22
N ILE A 76 25.60 3.99 -7.20
CA ILE A 76 26.13 2.78 -7.83
C ILE A 76 27.36 3.09 -8.70
N ARG A 77 27.34 4.21 -9.42
CA ARG A 77 28.40 4.61 -10.35
C ARG A 77 29.62 5.20 -9.67
N ARG A 78 29.50 5.70 -8.45
CA ARG A 78 30.67 6.20 -7.70
C ARG A 78 31.72 5.10 -7.62
N LYS A 79 32.82 5.30 -8.36
CA LYS A 79 33.99 4.44 -8.27
C LYS A 79 34.49 4.52 -6.83
N LYS A 80 34.63 3.37 -6.22
CA LYS A 80 35.35 3.25 -4.96
C LYS A 80 36.82 3.51 -5.32
N GLU A 81 37.36 4.63 -4.89
CA GLU A 81 38.81 4.72 -4.77
C GLU A 81 39.25 3.67 -3.77
N SER A 82 39.85 2.62 -4.35
CA SER A 82 40.32 1.46 -3.63
C SER A 82 41.67 1.80 -2.98
N GLU A 83 41.67 2.67 -2.01
CA GLU A 83 42.80 2.72 -1.10
C GLU A 83 42.27 2.47 0.32
N LYS A 84 43.03 1.66 1.04
CA LYS A 84 42.92 1.26 2.44
C LYS A 84 42.29 2.34 3.32
N ALA A 85 41.00 2.58 3.09
CA ALA A 85 40.25 3.54 3.91
C ALA A 85 40.29 3.01 5.34
N ARG A 86 41.14 3.62 6.18
CA ARG A 86 41.15 3.41 7.61
C ARG A 86 39.73 3.65 8.08
N TRP A 87 39.19 2.69 8.82
CA TRP A 87 37.93 2.84 9.52
C TRP A 87 37.96 4.12 10.34
N ASN A 88 37.12 5.07 9.98
CA ASN A 88 37.08 6.36 10.65
C ASN A 88 35.97 6.36 11.72
N THR A 89 36.09 7.24 12.69
CA THR A 89 35.08 7.42 13.76
C THR A 89 33.71 7.69 13.18
N PHE A 90 33.62 8.41 12.06
CA PHE A 90 32.38 8.65 11.33
C PHE A 90 31.73 7.36 10.82
N ASP A 91 32.51 6.43 10.26
CA ASP A 91 31.99 5.14 9.79
C ASP A 91 31.43 4.30 10.95
N SER A 92 32.08 4.37 12.11
CA SER A 92 31.62 3.72 13.33
C SER A 92 30.30 4.33 13.81
N LEU A 93 30.17 5.64 13.80
CA LEU A 93 28.94 6.34 14.18
C LEU A 93 27.78 6.00 13.22
N CYS A 94 28.03 5.98 11.92
CA CYS A 94 27.04 5.57 10.92
C CYS A 94 26.60 4.12 11.11
N LEU A 95 27.53 3.22 11.44
CA LEU A 95 27.19 1.83 11.73
C LEU A 95 26.31 1.72 12.99
N VAL A 96 26.72 2.35 14.07
CA VAL A 96 25.95 2.35 15.34
C VAL A 96 24.55 2.92 15.12
N PHE A 97 24.45 4.04 14.40
CA PHE A 97 23.17 4.64 14.08
C PHE A 97 22.28 3.71 13.22
N SER A 98 22.86 3.07 12.21
CA SER A 98 22.14 2.12 11.37
C SER A 98 21.65 0.88 12.14
N VAL A 99 22.48 0.36 13.04
CA VAL A 99 22.10 -0.75 13.92
C VAL A 99 21.03 -0.31 14.92
N ALA A 100 21.17 0.87 15.51
CA ALA A 100 20.18 1.40 16.43
C ALA A 100 18.81 1.58 15.75
N THR A 101 18.76 2.19 14.57
CA THR A 101 17.52 2.37 13.80
C THR A 101 16.86 1.04 13.41
N PHE A 102 17.66 -0.01 13.17
CA PHE A 102 17.12 -1.34 12.90
C PHE A 102 16.36 -1.92 14.09
N PHE A 103 16.81 -1.66 15.31
CA PHE A 103 16.21 -2.21 16.52
C PHE A 103 15.17 -1.29 17.18
N VAL A 104 15.05 -0.02 16.79
CA VAL A 104 14.11 0.94 17.42
C VAL A 104 12.67 0.40 17.45
N ALA A 105 12.13 -0.05 16.31
CA ALA A 105 10.74 -0.49 16.25
C ALA A 105 10.48 -1.80 17.04
N PRO A 106 11.31 -2.86 16.93
CA PRO A 106 11.19 -4.03 17.79
C PRO A 106 11.27 -3.71 19.29
N MET A 107 12.13 -2.77 19.68
CA MET A 107 12.28 -2.35 21.07
C MET A 107 11.09 -1.51 21.57
N GLN A 108 10.54 -0.64 20.73
CA GLN A 108 9.32 0.09 21.06
C GLN A 108 8.14 -0.87 21.27
N ASN A 109 7.97 -1.88 20.42
CA ASN A 109 6.94 -2.89 20.61
C ASN A 109 7.10 -3.64 21.94
N LEU A 110 8.33 -3.98 22.32
CA LEU A 110 8.61 -4.62 23.60
C LEU A 110 8.30 -3.68 24.77
N ALA A 111 8.70 -2.42 24.69
CA ALA A 111 8.47 -1.42 25.73
C ALA A 111 6.99 -1.13 26.00
N TRP A 112 6.13 -1.31 24.97
CA TRP A 112 4.68 -1.10 25.08
C TRP A 112 3.92 -2.40 25.38
N GLY A 113 4.60 -3.42 25.93
CA GLY A 113 4.00 -4.67 26.36
C GLY A 113 3.75 -5.69 25.23
N GLY A 114 4.25 -5.44 24.05
CA GLY A 114 4.22 -6.38 22.93
C GLY A 114 5.35 -7.40 22.96
N VAL A 115 5.42 -8.25 21.95
CA VAL A 115 6.49 -9.25 21.77
C VAL A 115 7.58 -8.69 20.87
N PHE A 116 8.84 -8.90 21.27
CA PHE A 116 9.99 -8.59 20.41
C PHE A 116 9.97 -9.46 19.16
N LYS A 117 9.77 -8.82 18.00
CA LYS A 117 9.78 -9.49 16.69
C LYS A 117 10.76 -8.77 15.77
N LEU A 118 11.84 -9.44 15.42
CA LEU A 118 12.86 -8.88 14.51
C LEU A 118 12.29 -8.50 13.13
N LYS A 119 11.22 -9.17 12.70
CA LYS A 119 10.50 -8.85 11.46
C LYS A 119 9.82 -7.48 11.46
N ASP A 120 9.63 -6.87 12.63
CA ASP A 120 9.00 -5.56 12.78
C ASP A 120 10.05 -4.42 12.76
N THR A 121 11.22 -4.69 12.18
CA THR A 121 12.27 -3.69 12.01
C THR A 121 11.76 -2.40 11.37
N GLY A 122 12.26 -1.26 11.85
CA GLY A 122 11.96 0.05 11.26
C GLY A 122 12.64 0.32 9.92
N TYR A 123 13.43 -0.63 9.38
CA TYR A 123 14.13 -0.43 8.11
C TYR A 123 13.14 -0.37 6.95
N PRO A 124 13.03 0.76 6.22
CA PRO A 124 11.96 0.99 5.26
C PRO A 124 11.82 -0.09 4.19
N VAL A 125 12.94 -0.60 3.67
CA VAL A 125 12.94 -1.61 2.59
C VAL A 125 12.37 -2.95 3.08
N PHE A 126 12.78 -3.40 4.29
CA PHE A 126 12.27 -4.65 4.86
C PHE A 126 10.81 -4.51 5.29
N ARG A 127 10.45 -3.34 5.84
CA ARG A 127 9.07 -3.04 6.21
C ARG A 127 8.17 -3.05 4.97
N PHE A 128 8.56 -2.37 3.90
CA PHE A 128 7.83 -2.36 2.64
C PHE A 128 7.61 -3.77 2.09
N ALA A 129 8.69 -4.58 1.98
CA ALA A 129 8.59 -5.94 1.49
C ALA A 129 7.67 -6.81 2.38
N LYS A 130 7.79 -6.69 3.69
CA LYS A 130 6.91 -7.37 4.65
C LYS A 130 5.45 -6.94 4.44
N ASP A 131 5.18 -5.64 4.40
CA ASP A 131 3.82 -5.12 4.28
C ASP A 131 3.18 -5.58 2.97
N VAL A 132 3.92 -5.60 1.86
CA VAL A 132 3.44 -6.16 0.59
C VAL A 132 3.12 -7.64 0.72
N ILE A 133 4.02 -8.46 1.28
CA ILE A 133 3.83 -9.91 1.37
C ILE A 133 2.65 -10.25 2.28
N VAL A 134 2.58 -9.62 3.47
CA VAL A 134 1.53 -9.94 4.45
C VAL A 134 0.16 -9.53 3.92
N ASN A 135 0.02 -8.30 3.44
CA ASN A 135 -1.27 -7.83 2.94
C ASN A 135 -1.69 -8.52 1.63
N ASN A 136 -0.74 -8.93 0.77
CA ASN A 136 -1.07 -9.71 -0.41
C ASN A 136 -1.62 -11.10 -0.05
N ASN A 137 -1.07 -11.75 0.96
CA ASN A 137 -1.60 -13.03 1.44
C ASN A 137 -3.00 -12.86 2.02
N GLU A 138 -3.26 -11.79 2.76
CA GLU A 138 -4.59 -11.47 3.27
C GLU A 138 -5.61 -11.23 2.13
N VAL A 139 -5.21 -10.58 1.05
CA VAL A 139 -6.07 -10.40 -0.15
C VAL A 139 -6.39 -11.75 -0.79
N ILE A 140 -5.40 -12.63 -0.94
CA ILE A 140 -5.61 -13.97 -1.52
C ILE A 140 -6.56 -14.79 -0.64
N GLU A 141 -6.36 -14.79 0.67
CA GLU A 141 -7.25 -15.50 1.62
C GLU A 141 -8.69 -14.96 1.56
N GLU A 142 -8.86 -13.63 1.42
CA GLU A 142 -10.18 -13.02 1.27
C GLU A 142 -10.85 -13.42 -0.05
N GLN A 143 -10.11 -13.43 -1.16
CA GLN A 143 -10.62 -13.88 -2.45
C GLN A 143 -11.05 -15.35 -2.42
N GLU A 144 -10.28 -16.23 -1.76
CA GLU A 144 -10.65 -17.63 -1.57
C GLU A 144 -11.91 -17.77 -0.71
N ARG A 145 -12.03 -16.95 0.35
CA ARG A 145 -13.22 -16.93 1.20
C ARG A 145 -14.46 -16.49 0.41
N MET A 146 -14.35 -15.44 -0.39
CA MET A 146 -15.43 -14.98 -1.25
C MET A 146 -15.83 -16.03 -2.30
N ALA A 147 -14.84 -16.70 -2.91
CA ALA A 147 -15.11 -17.78 -3.85
C ALA A 147 -15.86 -18.95 -3.20
N LYS A 148 -15.52 -19.32 -1.96
CA LYS A 148 -16.23 -20.34 -1.19
C LYS A 148 -17.67 -19.91 -0.89
N LEU A 149 -17.88 -18.64 -0.48
CA LEU A 149 -19.21 -18.10 -0.20
C LEU A 149 -20.09 -18.08 -1.45
N SER A 150 -19.54 -17.67 -2.60
CA SER A 150 -20.28 -17.65 -3.86
C SER A 150 -20.67 -19.05 -4.37
N GLY A 151 -19.94 -20.09 -3.97
CA GLY A 151 -20.25 -21.50 -4.28
C GLY A 151 -21.24 -22.17 -3.33
N MET A 152 -21.63 -21.48 -2.22
CA MET A 152 -22.61 -22.03 -1.28
C MET A 152 -24.02 -21.98 -1.89
N LYS A 153 -24.79 -23.06 -1.66
CA LYS A 153 -26.21 -23.04 -2.06
C LYS A 153 -26.97 -22.05 -1.20
N ASP A 154 -27.89 -21.34 -1.85
CA ASP A 154 -28.79 -20.45 -1.13
C ASP A 154 -29.55 -21.21 -0.05
N THR A 155 -29.59 -20.65 1.15
CA THR A 155 -30.33 -21.20 2.31
C THR A 155 -31.79 -20.80 2.32
N TRP A 156 -32.19 -19.96 1.34
CA TRP A 156 -33.58 -19.50 1.18
C TRP A 156 -34.18 -20.06 -0.11
N THR A 157 -35.49 -20.24 -0.07
CA THR A 157 -36.26 -20.67 -1.24
C THR A 157 -37.42 -19.71 -1.46
N VAL A 158 -37.71 -19.43 -2.73
CA VAL A 158 -38.88 -18.63 -3.09
C VAL A 158 -40.13 -19.51 -2.95
N THR A 159 -40.98 -19.23 -1.96
CA THR A 159 -42.18 -20.00 -1.70
C THR A 159 -43.41 -19.53 -2.48
N ALA A 160 -43.45 -18.24 -2.87
CA ALA A 160 -44.51 -17.68 -3.71
C ALA A 160 -44.01 -16.46 -4.46
N VAL A 161 -44.41 -16.32 -5.73
CA VAL A 161 -44.16 -15.13 -6.52
C VAL A 161 -45.52 -14.58 -6.98
N LYS A 162 -45.86 -13.37 -6.47
CA LYS A 162 -47.02 -12.61 -6.95
C LYS A 162 -46.48 -11.28 -7.50
N PRO A 163 -46.05 -11.25 -8.76
CA PRO A 163 -45.47 -10.05 -9.33
C PRO A 163 -46.54 -8.95 -9.44
N LYS A 164 -46.28 -7.81 -8.82
CA LYS A 164 -47.14 -6.62 -8.92
C LYS A 164 -46.82 -5.81 -10.20
N TYR A 165 -45.61 -5.91 -10.65
CA TYR A 165 -45.11 -5.19 -11.85
C TYR A 165 -44.48 -6.19 -12.81
N GLN A 166 -44.49 -5.83 -14.11
CA GLN A 166 -43.87 -6.66 -15.16
C GLN A 166 -42.33 -6.57 -15.15
N THR A 167 -41.80 -5.46 -14.69
CA THR A 167 -40.36 -5.20 -14.66
C THR A 167 -39.95 -4.64 -13.31
N TYR A 168 -38.91 -5.19 -12.75
CA TYR A 168 -38.26 -4.69 -11.54
C TYR A 168 -36.83 -4.28 -11.91
N VAL A 169 -36.45 -3.06 -11.53
CA VAL A 169 -35.09 -2.55 -11.76
C VAL A 169 -34.42 -2.45 -10.38
N VAL A 170 -33.32 -3.16 -10.22
CA VAL A 170 -32.46 -3.06 -9.03
C VAL A 170 -31.25 -2.25 -9.40
N VAL A 171 -31.04 -1.13 -8.73
CA VAL A 171 -29.87 -0.27 -8.89
C VAL A 171 -28.94 -0.52 -7.72
N ILE A 172 -27.80 -1.12 -8.00
CA ILE A 172 -26.74 -1.33 -7.00
C ILE A 172 -25.72 -0.22 -7.19
N GLY A 173 -25.64 0.69 -6.19
CA GLY A 173 -24.62 1.75 -6.18
C GLY A 173 -23.30 1.21 -5.65
N GLU A 174 -22.19 1.74 -6.17
CA GLU A 174 -20.85 1.41 -5.75
C GLU A 174 -20.12 2.67 -5.26
N SER A 175 -19.22 2.49 -4.28
CA SER A 175 -18.32 3.53 -3.75
C SER A 175 -19.01 4.79 -3.20
N ALA A 176 -20.30 4.70 -2.88
CA ALA A 176 -21.04 5.83 -2.30
C ALA A 176 -20.77 5.94 -0.80
N ARG A 177 -20.21 7.09 -0.37
CA ARG A 177 -20.03 7.39 1.04
C ARG A 177 -21.32 7.99 1.61
N ARG A 178 -21.81 7.43 2.72
CA ARG A 178 -23.05 7.89 3.39
C ARG A 178 -22.98 9.38 3.80
N ASP A 179 -21.84 9.81 4.33
CA ASP A 179 -21.61 11.19 4.77
C ASP A 179 -21.51 12.21 3.61
N ALA A 180 -21.35 11.74 2.38
CA ALA A 180 -21.39 12.57 1.18
C ALA A 180 -22.79 12.71 0.57
N LEU A 181 -23.80 11.98 1.07
CA LEU A 181 -25.17 12.01 0.55
C LEU A 181 -26.03 13.00 1.35
N GLY A 182 -26.68 13.94 0.67
CA GLY A 182 -27.53 14.95 1.30
C GLY A 182 -28.67 14.37 2.13
N ALA A 183 -29.27 13.24 1.70
CA ALA A 183 -30.31 12.52 2.45
C ALA A 183 -29.85 12.02 3.82
N PHE A 184 -28.55 11.86 4.04
CA PHE A 184 -27.95 11.45 5.30
C PHE A 184 -27.18 12.56 6.02
N GLY A 185 -27.45 13.85 5.65
CA GLY A 185 -26.84 15.00 6.30
C GLY A 185 -25.55 15.52 5.66
N GLY A 186 -25.17 15.02 4.47
CA GLY A 186 -24.08 15.57 3.68
C GLY A 186 -24.36 17.00 3.22
N HIS A 187 -23.32 17.79 3.03
CA HIS A 187 -23.43 19.21 2.64
C HIS A 187 -23.91 19.44 1.19
N TRP A 188 -23.95 18.39 0.38
CA TRP A 188 -24.31 18.48 -1.03
C TRP A 188 -25.78 18.11 -1.26
N ASN A 189 -26.46 18.89 -2.09
CA ASN A 189 -27.83 18.58 -2.54
C ASN A 189 -27.80 17.62 -3.74
N ASN A 190 -27.22 16.46 -3.55
CA ASN A 190 -27.03 15.43 -4.58
C ASN A 190 -28.03 14.27 -4.52
N THR A 191 -28.91 14.27 -3.55
CA THR A 191 -29.96 13.25 -3.36
C THR A 191 -31.33 13.87 -3.11
N PRO A 192 -31.85 14.76 -4.01
CA PRO A 192 -33.08 15.52 -3.74
C PRO A 192 -34.29 14.60 -3.57
N PHE A 193 -34.41 13.54 -4.36
CA PHE A 193 -35.50 12.56 -4.24
C PHE A 193 -35.43 11.80 -2.91
N ALA A 194 -34.27 11.24 -2.59
CA ALA A 194 -34.09 10.50 -1.35
C ALA A 194 -34.30 11.37 -0.11
N SER A 195 -33.96 12.67 -0.18
CA SER A 195 -34.18 13.61 0.90
C SER A 195 -35.66 13.97 1.11
N SER A 196 -36.51 13.71 0.13
CA SER A 196 -37.96 13.99 0.19
C SER A 196 -38.79 12.79 0.62
N VAL A 197 -38.22 11.59 0.66
CA VAL A 197 -38.92 10.34 0.99
C VAL A 197 -38.91 10.12 2.50
N ASN A 198 -40.10 9.98 3.10
CA ASN A 198 -40.23 9.62 4.50
C ASN A 198 -39.90 8.13 4.73
N GLY A 199 -39.08 7.84 5.73
CA GLY A 199 -38.73 6.47 6.11
C GLY A 199 -37.52 5.90 5.38
N LEU A 200 -36.68 6.73 4.80
CA LEU A 200 -35.35 6.35 4.36
C LEU A 200 -34.48 6.08 5.58
N ILE A 201 -33.96 4.87 5.71
CA ILE A 201 -33.15 4.41 6.83
C ILE A 201 -31.67 4.34 6.41
#